data_ca79ece88bc59faf367d0a27f6732635
#
_entry.id   ca79ece88bc59faf367d0a27f6732635
#
_cell.length_a   1.000
_cell.length_b   1.000
_cell.length_c   1.000
_cell.angle_alpha   90.00
_cell.angle_beta   90.00
_cell.angle_gamma   90.00
#
_symmetry.space_group_name_H-M   'P 1'
#
loop_
_entity.id
_entity.type
_entity.pdbx_description
1 polymer ?
#
loop_
_entity_poly.entity_id
_entity_poly.type
_entity_poly.pdbx_seq_one_letter_code
_entity_poly.pdbx_strand_id
1 'polypeptide(L)' 'MARVTVEDCVDKVPNRFELVMLAAHRAREIAAGSPVTIERDNDKNPVVALREIADETQVAGVLRERMIESYQTQIEVD' A
#
# COMPACT_ATOMS: atom_id res chain seq x y z
N MET A 1 -15.99 14.35 -1.70
CA MET A 1 -14.88 13.49 -1.32
C MET A 1 -13.84 13.43 -2.43
N ALA A 2 -12.61 13.70 -2.06
CA ALA A 2 -11.54 13.67 -3.04
C ALA A 2 -11.18 12.21 -3.37
N ARG A 3 -11.13 11.89 -4.65
CA ARG A 3 -10.73 10.56 -5.08
C ARG A 3 -9.27 10.59 -5.49
N VAL A 4 -8.50 9.68 -4.93
CA VAL A 4 -7.08 9.56 -5.28
C VAL A 4 -6.97 8.90 -6.65
N THR A 5 -6.11 9.45 -7.49
CA THR A 5 -5.79 8.84 -8.78
C THR A 5 -4.39 8.26 -8.73
N VAL A 6 -4.06 7.45 -9.74
CA VAL A 6 -2.71 6.90 -9.85
C VAL A 6 -1.69 8.03 -9.97
N GLU A 7 -2.06 9.11 -10.66
CA GLU A 7 -1.16 10.25 -10.82
C GLU A 7 -0.78 10.88 -9.49
N ASP A 8 -1.72 10.94 -8.54
CA ASP A 8 -1.42 11.48 -7.22
C ASP A 8 -0.35 10.65 -6.51
N CYS A 9 -0.38 9.34 -6.74
CA CYS A 9 0.56 8.43 -6.09
C CYS A 9 1.91 8.39 -6.79
N VAL A 10 1.95 8.66 -8.10
CA VAL A 10 3.20 8.61 -8.88
C VAL A 10 4.20 9.63 -8.38
N ASP A 11 3.72 10.75 -7.83
CA ASP A 11 4.63 11.72 -7.22
C ASP A 11 5.40 11.13 -6.05
N LYS A 12 4.83 10.14 -5.37
CA LYS A 12 5.47 9.49 -4.21
C LYS A 12 6.20 8.22 -4.62
N VAL A 13 5.69 7.51 -5.61
CA VAL A 13 6.30 6.29 -6.12
C VAL A 13 6.30 6.39 -7.64
N PRO A 14 7.38 6.92 -8.25
CA PRO A 14 7.40 7.20 -9.69
C PRO A 14 7.21 5.99 -10.59
N ASN A 15 7.58 4.80 -10.12
CA ASN A 15 7.43 3.58 -10.92
C ASN A 15 6.02 3.02 -10.69
N ARG A 16 5.19 3.05 -11.73
CA ARG A 16 3.80 2.59 -11.61
C ARG A 16 3.71 1.12 -11.25
N PHE A 17 4.61 0.31 -11.78
CA PHE A 17 4.61 -1.11 -11.47
C PHE A 17 4.86 -1.32 -9.98
N GLU A 18 5.87 -0.64 -9.43
CA GLU A 18 6.16 -0.72 -8.02
C GLU A 18 4.99 -0.20 -7.19
N LEU A 19 4.38 0.90 -7.64
CA LEU A 19 3.22 1.46 -6.94
C LEU A 19 2.10 0.43 -6.81
N VAL A 20 1.79 -0.26 -7.91
CA VAL A 20 0.73 -1.27 -7.89
C VAL A 20 1.08 -2.40 -6.93
N MET A 21 2.34 -2.84 -6.93
CA MET A 21 2.77 -3.91 -6.03
C MET A 21 2.69 -3.49 -4.58
N LEU A 22 3.11 -2.27 -4.26
CA LEU A 22 3.03 -1.77 -2.88
C LEU A 22 1.59 -1.62 -2.42
N ALA A 23 0.73 -1.09 -3.29
CA ALA A 23 -0.68 -0.93 -2.95
C ALA A 23 -1.35 -2.28 -2.74
N ALA A 24 -1.03 -3.27 -3.58
CA ALA A 24 -1.58 -4.60 -3.43
C ALA A 24 -1.12 -5.25 -2.12
N HIS A 25 0.15 -5.08 -1.78
CA HIS A 25 0.68 -5.61 -0.52
C HIS A 25 -0.04 -4.97 0.68
N ARG A 26 -0.17 -3.65 0.65
CA ARG A 26 -0.86 -2.94 1.74
C ARG A 26 -2.32 -3.37 1.83
N ALA A 27 -2.99 -3.55 0.69
CA ALA A 27 -4.37 -4.01 0.68
C ALA A 27 -4.49 -5.38 1.35
N ARG A 28 -3.53 -6.27 1.11
CA ARG A 28 -3.53 -7.58 1.76
C ARG A 28 -3.29 -7.46 3.26
N GLU A 29 -2.43 -6.52 3.69
CA GLU A 29 -2.25 -6.27 5.12
C GLU A 29 -3.56 -5.84 5.77
N ILE A 30 -4.28 -4.94 5.12
CA ILE A 30 -5.56 -4.44 5.64
C ILE A 30 -6.56 -5.59 5.71
N ALA A 31 -6.62 -6.43 4.68
CA ALA A 31 -7.53 -7.56 4.65
C ALA A 31 -7.20 -8.56 5.76
N ALA A 32 -5.93 -8.64 6.14
CA ALA A 32 -5.48 -9.55 7.20
C ALA A 32 -5.69 -8.98 8.60
N GLY A 33 -6.18 -7.75 8.72
CA GLY A 33 -6.52 -7.17 10.00
C GLY A 33 -5.70 -5.98 10.44
N SER A 34 -4.73 -5.53 9.62
CA SER A 34 -3.96 -4.34 9.96
C SER A 34 -4.86 -3.11 9.97
N PRO A 35 -4.70 -2.20 10.94
CA PRO A 35 -5.54 -1.00 10.97
C PRO A 35 -5.19 -0.06 9.83
N VAL A 36 -6.20 0.61 9.29
CA VAL A 36 -5.96 1.65 8.31
C VAL A 36 -5.42 2.90 9.00
N THR A 37 -4.59 3.65 8.29
CA THR A 37 -3.97 4.86 8.84
C THR A 37 -4.67 6.14 8.38
N ILE A 38 -5.72 6.00 7.58
CA ILE A 38 -6.57 7.11 7.17
C ILE A 38 -8.02 6.66 7.30
N GLU A 39 -8.95 7.60 7.20
CA GLU A 39 -10.36 7.24 7.22
C GLU A 39 -10.71 6.47 5.95
N ARG A 40 -11.38 5.33 6.14
CA ARG A 40 -11.70 4.43 5.02
C ARG A 40 -12.69 5.06 4.04
N ASP A 41 -13.70 5.76 4.56
CA ASP A 41 -14.67 6.47 3.74
C ASP A 41 -15.37 5.55 2.74
N ASN A 42 -15.64 4.32 3.17
CA ASN A 42 -16.33 3.27 2.38
C ASN A 42 -15.56 2.79 1.15
N ASP A 43 -14.28 3.15 1.05
CA ASP A 43 -13.46 2.67 -0.07
C ASP A 43 -13.00 1.24 0.17
N LYS A 44 -12.76 0.53 -0.92
CA LYS A 44 -12.20 -0.82 -0.86
C LYS A 44 -10.73 -0.77 -0.52
N ASN A 45 -10.19 -1.89 -0.04
CA ASN A 45 -8.81 -1.94 0.46
C ASN A 45 -7.78 -1.40 -0.52
N PRO A 46 -7.80 -1.75 -1.82
CA PRO A 46 -6.79 -1.20 -2.74
C PRO A 46 -6.86 0.32 -2.85
N VAL A 47 -8.06 0.90 -2.82
CA VAL A 47 -8.22 2.35 -2.90
C VAL A 47 -7.72 3.00 -1.63
N VAL A 48 -8.01 2.40 -0.47
CA VAL A 48 -7.51 2.89 0.81
C VAL A 48 -5.98 2.86 0.80
N ALA A 49 -5.40 1.77 0.30
CA ALA A 49 -3.94 1.65 0.23
C ALA A 49 -3.32 2.75 -0.62
N LEU A 50 -3.91 3.05 -1.77
CA LEU A 50 -3.41 4.13 -2.62
C LEU A 50 -3.51 5.49 -1.92
N ARG A 51 -4.60 5.72 -1.22
CA ARG A 51 -4.77 6.97 -0.47
C ARG A 51 -3.74 7.09 0.65
N GLU A 52 -3.46 5.98 1.34
CA GLU A 52 -2.42 5.98 2.37
C GLU A 52 -1.06 6.35 1.79
N ILE A 53 -0.73 5.82 0.61
CA ILE A 53 0.54 6.14 -0.05
C ILE A 53 0.56 7.60 -0.47
N ALA A 54 -0.52 8.10 -1.06
CA ALA A 54 -0.60 9.49 -1.52
C ALA A 54 -0.48 10.48 -0.35
N ASP A 55 -1.07 10.15 0.79
CA ASP A 55 -1.02 10.99 1.99
C ASP A 55 0.22 10.72 2.83
N GLU A 56 1.03 9.76 2.43
CA GLU A 56 2.26 9.37 3.10
C GLU A 56 2.06 8.90 4.54
N THR A 57 0.85 8.46 4.89
CA THR A 57 0.62 7.78 6.15
C THR A 57 1.20 6.37 6.12
N GLN A 58 1.40 5.83 4.90
CA GLN A 58 2.19 4.63 4.68
C GLN A 58 3.34 5.01 3.75
N VAL A 59 4.53 5.16 4.32
CA VAL A 59 5.70 5.58 3.55
C VAL A 59 6.15 4.43 2.65
N ALA A 60 6.38 4.76 1.36
CA ALA A 60 6.71 3.74 0.37
C ALA A 60 7.95 2.91 0.73
N GLY A 61 8.97 3.56 1.29
CA GLY A 61 10.17 2.83 1.68
C GLY A 61 9.93 1.79 2.76
N VAL A 62 9.16 2.15 3.78
CA VAL A 62 8.82 1.22 4.85
C VAL A 62 7.94 0.10 4.33
N LEU A 63 6.98 0.46 3.48
CA LEU A 63 6.07 -0.52 2.90
C LEU A 63 6.82 -1.52 2.03
N ARG A 64 7.80 -1.03 1.27
CA ARG A 64 8.66 -1.89 0.44
C ARG A 64 9.45 -2.87 1.31
N GLU A 65 9.98 -2.40 2.43
CA GLU A 65 10.73 -3.28 3.33
C GLU A 65 9.84 -4.39 3.88
N ARG A 66 8.62 -4.07 4.29
CA ARG A 66 7.71 -5.08 4.79
C ARG A 66 7.34 -6.09 3.72
N MET A 67 7.18 -5.63 2.48
CA MET A 67 6.87 -6.51 1.37
C MET A 67 8.01 -7.50 1.12
N ILE A 68 9.23 -7.00 1.13
CA ILE A 68 10.41 -7.84 0.92
C ILE A 68 10.54 -8.86 2.05
N GLU A 69 10.35 -8.44 3.29
CA GLU A 69 10.40 -9.36 4.43
C GLU A 69 9.35 -10.45 4.30
N SER A 70 8.16 -10.10 3.83
CA SER A 70 7.09 -11.07 3.65
C SER A 70 7.50 -12.14 2.64
N TYR A 71 8.11 -11.74 1.53
CA TYR A 71 8.57 -12.68 0.54
C TYR A 71 9.70 -13.56 1.07
N GLN A 72 10.64 -12.96 1.81
CA GLN A 72 11.75 -13.72 2.38
C GLN A 72 11.25 -14.77 3.36
N THR A 73 10.27 -14.41 4.18
CA THR A 73 9.69 -15.35 5.13
C THR A 73 9.06 -16.53 4.40
N GLN A 74 8.38 -16.28 3.30
CA GLN A 74 7.77 -17.34 2.51
C GLN A 74 8.83 -18.29 1.92
N ILE A 75 9.98 -17.73 1.51
CA ILE A 75 11.06 -18.53 0.96
C ILE A 75 11.69 -19.40 2.05
N GLU A 76 11.82 -18.88 3.26
CA GLU A 76 12.53 -19.56 4.35
C GLU A 76 11.72 -20.61 5.06
N VAL A 77 10.41 -20.64 4.85
CA VAL A 77 9.51 -21.50 5.63
C VAL A 77 9.46 -22.93 5.10
N ASP A 78 10.09 -23.26 4.07
CA ASP A 78 10.07 -24.63 3.51
C ASP A 78 10.41 -25.70 4.52
#